data_e610757b2ff84135b750b1a1b4c74c2c
#
_entry.id   e610757b2ff84135b750b1a1b4c74c2c
#
_cell.length_a   1.000
_cell.length_b   1.000
_cell.length_c   1.000
_cell.angle_alpha   90.00
_cell.angle_beta   90.00
_cell.angle_gamma   90.00
#
_symmetry.space_group_name_H-M   'P 1'
#
loop_
_entity.id
_entity.type
_entity.pdbx_description
1 polymer ?
#
loop_
_entity_poly.entity_id
_entity_poly.type
_entity_poly.pdbx_seq_one_letter_code
_entity_poly.pdbx_strand_id
1 'polypeptide(L)'
;AFELFIEKTPPIGKSFLFLDDSNIRKIIKQLKTKNYFTYGFNKNSNYQICNTKYEINFTKFDLKIKNIGSKNFHIKNILLNLIGKHNVHNATAAIALCLNLGLKENVIKKALKNFSGVQRRLTKVFTKNKVEFYDDYAHHPTEIGSVLEGVKAVGKKRKIISVFQP
;
A
#
# COMPACT_ATOMS: atom_id res chain seq x y z
N ALA A 1 15.62 16.61 -3.62
CA ALA A 1 16.17 15.29 -3.24
C ALA A 1 15.48 14.14 -3.99
N PHE A 2 14.14 13.99 -3.93
CA PHE A 2 13.40 12.87 -4.58
C PHE A 2 13.57 12.83 -6.10
N GLU A 3 13.45 13.97 -6.78
CA GLU A 3 13.67 14.05 -8.23
C GLU A 3 15.04 13.48 -8.62
N LEU A 4 16.10 13.98 -7.97
CA LEU A 4 17.45 13.51 -8.22
C LEU A 4 17.63 12.00 -7.96
N PHE A 5 16.97 11.47 -6.92
CA PHE A 5 16.98 10.04 -6.62
C PHE A 5 16.37 9.23 -7.76
N ILE A 6 15.23 9.66 -8.29
CA ILE A 6 14.54 8.99 -9.40
C ILE A 6 15.38 9.08 -10.70
N GLU A 7 15.95 10.26 -10.99
CA GLU A 7 16.80 10.48 -12.18
C GLU A 7 18.07 9.62 -12.17
N LYS A 8 18.58 9.28 -10.98
CA LYS A 8 19.76 8.41 -10.82
C LYS A 8 19.42 6.92 -10.84
N THR A 9 18.16 6.53 -11.04
CA THR A 9 17.81 5.12 -11.18
C THR A 9 18.51 4.53 -12.41
N PRO A 10 19.30 3.46 -12.26
CA PRO A 10 20.02 2.87 -13.38
C PRO A 10 19.08 2.42 -14.51
N PRO A 11 19.52 2.37 -15.77
CA PRO A 11 18.69 1.96 -16.92
C PRO A 11 18.04 0.58 -16.77
N ILE A 12 18.72 -0.35 -16.08
CA ILE A 12 18.21 -1.70 -15.80
C ILE A 12 17.22 -1.74 -14.63
N GLY A 13 17.21 -0.71 -13.78
CA GLY A 13 16.30 -0.60 -12.64
C GLY A 13 15.00 0.12 -13.01
N LYS A 14 14.04 0.15 -12.09
CA LYS A 14 12.79 0.90 -12.20
C LYS A 14 12.46 1.56 -10.87
N SER A 15 12.01 2.81 -10.91
CA SER A 15 11.40 3.47 -9.77
C SER A 15 9.90 3.18 -9.74
N PHE A 16 9.34 3.00 -8.53
CA PHE A 16 7.89 2.82 -8.34
C PHE A 16 7.34 4.02 -7.58
N LEU A 17 6.49 4.81 -8.23
CA LEU A 17 6.06 6.12 -7.76
C LEU A 17 4.58 6.11 -7.35
N PHE A 18 4.29 6.58 -6.14
CA PHE A 18 2.95 6.64 -5.59
C PHE A 18 2.13 7.80 -6.21
N LEU A 19 1.28 7.50 -7.20
CA LEU A 19 0.61 8.52 -8.00
C LEU A 19 -0.53 9.24 -7.26
N ASP A 20 -1.02 8.71 -6.14
CA ASP A 20 -2.04 9.39 -5.35
C ASP A 20 -1.47 10.56 -4.54
N ASP A 21 -0.15 10.59 -4.32
CA ASP A 21 0.53 11.71 -3.66
C ASP A 21 0.65 12.92 -4.60
N SER A 22 0.25 14.09 -4.12
CA SER A 22 0.26 15.33 -4.90
C SER A 22 1.67 15.83 -5.23
N ASN A 23 2.64 15.62 -4.33
CA ASN A 23 4.02 16.04 -4.53
C ASN A 23 4.70 15.13 -5.55
N ILE A 24 4.44 13.82 -5.49
CA ILE A 24 4.93 12.87 -6.51
C ILE A 24 4.38 13.24 -7.89
N ARG A 25 3.09 13.60 -8.01
CA ARG A 25 2.53 14.08 -9.29
C ARG A 25 3.21 15.35 -9.83
N LYS A 26 3.63 16.27 -8.94
CA LYS A 26 4.40 17.46 -9.35
C LYS A 26 5.79 17.06 -9.86
N ILE A 27 6.48 16.20 -9.12
CA ILE A 27 7.82 15.70 -9.47
C ILE A 27 7.79 14.98 -10.82
N ILE A 28 6.83 14.09 -11.05
CA ILE A 28 6.70 13.33 -12.32
C ILE A 28 6.66 14.25 -13.55
N LYS A 29 6.04 15.44 -13.44
CA LYS A 29 5.99 16.41 -14.55
C LYS A 29 7.34 17.00 -14.91
N GLN A 30 8.29 17.01 -13.98
CA GLN A 30 9.62 17.59 -14.12
C GLN A 30 10.68 16.55 -14.51
N LEU A 31 10.37 15.24 -14.32
CA LEU A 31 11.30 14.15 -14.61
C LEU A 31 11.67 14.09 -16.09
N LYS A 32 12.96 14.05 -16.37
CA LYS A 32 13.51 13.76 -17.71
C LYS A 32 13.45 12.25 -18.01
N THR A 33 13.71 11.42 -17.01
CA THR A 33 13.65 9.96 -17.15
C THR A 33 12.21 9.47 -17.27
N LYS A 34 12.00 8.40 -18.05
CA LYS A 34 10.76 7.61 -18.08
C LYS A 34 10.95 6.23 -17.45
N ASN A 35 12.04 6.04 -16.70
CA ASN A 35 12.42 4.76 -16.10
C ASN A 35 11.68 4.50 -14.77
N TYR A 36 10.36 4.68 -14.77
CA TYR A 36 9.52 4.46 -13.60
C TYR A 36 8.18 3.82 -13.97
N PHE A 37 7.56 3.21 -13.00
CA PHE A 37 6.15 2.83 -13.00
C PHE A 37 5.42 3.55 -11.87
N THR A 38 4.12 3.75 -12.06
CA THR A 38 3.26 4.39 -11.07
C THR A 38 2.28 3.41 -10.45
N TYR A 39 1.93 3.62 -9.18
CA TYR A 39 0.92 2.81 -8.49
C TYR A 39 -0.01 3.69 -7.65
N GLY A 40 -1.20 3.17 -7.33
CA GLY A 40 -2.19 3.83 -6.51
C GLY A 40 -3.62 3.61 -6.98
N PHE A 41 -4.57 4.31 -6.37
CA PHE A 41 -5.99 4.32 -6.77
C PHE A 41 -6.23 5.19 -8.01
N ASN A 42 -5.32 6.09 -8.33
CA ASN A 42 -5.43 6.97 -9.48
C ASN A 42 -5.60 6.15 -10.77
N LYS A 43 -6.59 6.52 -11.58
CA LYS A 43 -6.93 5.82 -12.83
C LYS A 43 -5.78 5.78 -13.85
N ASN A 44 -4.84 6.69 -13.74
CA ASN A 44 -3.67 6.79 -14.61
C ASN A 44 -2.46 5.98 -14.11
N SER A 45 -2.57 5.29 -12.97
CA SER A 45 -1.50 4.44 -12.46
C SER A 45 -1.27 3.23 -13.34
N ASN A 46 0.00 2.85 -13.53
CA ASN A 46 0.37 1.59 -14.18
C ASN A 46 -0.15 0.38 -13.37
N TYR A 47 -0.04 0.43 -12.05
CA TYR A 47 -0.63 -0.54 -11.11
C TYR A 47 -1.80 0.13 -10.40
N GLN A 48 -2.97 0.10 -11.03
CA GLN A 48 -4.17 0.74 -10.49
C GLN A 48 -4.89 -0.16 -9.51
N ILE A 49 -5.05 0.31 -8.27
CA ILE A 49 -5.86 -0.35 -7.23
C ILE A 49 -7.34 -0.13 -7.54
N CYS A 50 -8.13 -1.20 -7.47
CA CYS A 50 -9.57 -1.13 -7.64
C CYS A 50 -10.30 -2.22 -6.84
N ASN A 51 -11.64 -2.12 -6.76
CA ASN A 51 -12.51 -3.09 -6.09
C ASN A 51 -12.09 -3.42 -4.64
N THR A 52 -11.62 -2.40 -3.90
CA THR A 52 -11.14 -2.59 -2.52
C THR A 52 -12.29 -2.76 -1.55
N LYS A 53 -12.21 -3.82 -0.73
CA LYS A 53 -13.12 -4.11 0.39
C LYS A 53 -12.30 -4.26 1.66
N TYR A 54 -12.64 -3.49 2.69
CA TYR A 54 -12.01 -3.54 4.00
C TYR A 54 -12.87 -4.37 4.94
N GLU A 55 -12.30 -5.45 5.46
CA GLU A 55 -12.91 -6.35 6.43
C GLU A 55 -12.18 -6.24 7.77
N ILE A 56 -12.73 -6.84 8.82
CA ILE A 56 -12.19 -6.73 10.19
C ILE A 56 -10.74 -7.21 10.30
N ASN A 57 -10.38 -8.29 9.58
CA ASN A 57 -9.07 -8.92 9.73
C ASN A 57 -8.26 -8.94 8.42
N PHE A 58 -8.82 -8.48 7.32
CA PHE A 58 -8.14 -8.49 6.03
C PHE A 58 -8.69 -7.42 5.09
N THR A 59 -7.94 -7.13 4.07
CA THR A 59 -8.39 -6.31 2.94
C THR A 59 -8.35 -7.14 1.66
N LYS A 60 -9.40 -7.04 0.85
CA LYS A 60 -9.47 -7.64 -0.48
C LYS A 60 -9.48 -6.56 -1.53
N PHE A 61 -8.68 -6.70 -2.57
CA PHE A 61 -8.61 -5.73 -3.66
C PHE A 61 -8.18 -6.38 -4.97
N ASP A 62 -8.31 -5.64 -6.06
CA ASP A 62 -7.86 -6.01 -7.39
C ASP A 62 -6.83 -5.01 -7.88
N LEU A 63 -5.98 -5.43 -8.83
CA LEU A 63 -5.06 -4.55 -9.56
C LEU A 63 -5.30 -4.64 -11.05
N LYS A 64 -5.52 -3.49 -11.69
CA LYS A 64 -5.41 -3.32 -13.14
C LYS A 64 -4.00 -2.89 -13.48
N ILE A 65 -3.31 -3.65 -14.29
CA ILE A 65 -1.93 -3.39 -14.68
C ILE A 65 -1.93 -2.95 -16.14
N LYS A 66 -1.37 -1.78 -16.41
CA LYS A 66 -1.44 -1.07 -17.68
C LYS A 66 -0.06 -0.63 -18.14
N ASN A 67 0.15 -0.66 -19.46
CA ASN A 67 1.36 -0.12 -20.10
C ASN A 67 2.66 -0.72 -19.56
N ILE A 68 2.64 -2.02 -19.24
CA ILE A 68 3.81 -2.78 -18.83
C ILE A 68 4.06 -3.86 -19.88
N GLY A 69 5.04 -3.59 -20.75
CA GLY A 69 5.20 -4.38 -21.96
C GLY A 69 4.01 -4.21 -22.91
N SER A 70 3.73 -5.23 -23.72
CA SER A 70 2.67 -5.21 -24.73
C SER A 70 1.28 -5.60 -24.20
N LYS A 71 1.13 -5.91 -22.92
CA LYS A 71 -0.10 -6.48 -22.38
C LYS A 71 -0.62 -5.73 -21.17
N ASN A 72 -1.92 -5.45 -21.19
CA ASN A 72 -2.65 -5.07 -19.98
C ASN A 72 -3.22 -6.35 -19.36
N PHE A 73 -3.12 -6.50 -18.03
CA PHE A 73 -3.69 -7.63 -17.34
C PHE A 73 -4.29 -7.24 -15.99
N HIS A 74 -5.04 -8.13 -15.39
CA HIS A 74 -5.84 -7.85 -14.21
C HIS A 74 -5.63 -8.95 -13.17
N ILE A 75 -5.06 -8.60 -12.02
CA ILE A 75 -4.95 -9.49 -10.88
C ILE A 75 -6.17 -9.28 -10.01
N LYS A 76 -6.99 -10.32 -9.87
CA LYS A 76 -8.23 -10.27 -9.08
C LYS A 76 -8.07 -10.98 -7.75
N ASN A 77 -8.89 -10.55 -6.77
CA ASN A 77 -9.02 -11.23 -5.48
C ASN A 77 -7.71 -11.36 -4.72
N ILE A 78 -6.94 -10.27 -4.63
CA ILE A 78 -5.77 -10.20 -3.77
C ILE A 78 -6.25 -10.08 -2.32
N LEU A 79 -5.81 -11.01 -1.47
CA LEU A 79 -6.07 -10.98 -0.04
C LEU A 79 -4.82 -10.51 0.69
N LEU A 80 -5.01 -9.52 1.56
CA LEU A 80 -3.98 -8.96 2.41
C LEU A 80 -4.49 -9.01 3.86
N ASN A 81 -3.82 -9.76 4.74
CA ASN A 81 -4.19 -9.89 6.16
C ASN A 81 -3.84 -8.64 6.98
N LEU A 82 -3.93 -7.46 6.36
CA LEU A 82 -3.76 -6.17 6.99
C LEU A 82 -4.94 -5.28 6.62
N ILE A 83 -5.29 -4.38 7.52
CA ILE A 83 -6.36 -3.40 7.31
C ILE A 83 -5.75 -2.02 7.00
N GLY A 84 -6.55 -1.19 6.34
CA GLY A 84 -6.18 0.20 6.06
C GLY A 84 -5.64 0.44 4.67
N LYS A 85 -5.98 1.60 4.16
CA LYS A 85 -5.64 2.06 2.80
C LYS A 85 -4.13 2.09 2.55
N HIS A 86 -3.36 2.53 3.55
CA HIS A 86 -1.90 2.59 3.47
C HIS A 86 -1.26 1.21 3.26
N ASN A 87 -1.80 0.14 3.89
CA ASN A 87 -1.31 -1.21 3.67
C ASN A 87 -1.61 -1.73 2.27
N VAL A 88 -2.74 -1.33 1.66
CA VAL A 88 -3.03 -1.62 0.25
C VAL A 88 -2.02 -0.94 -0.68
N HIS A 89 -1.64 0.31 -0.40
CA HIS A 89 -0.58 1.00 -1.14
C HIS A 89 0.76 0.27 -1.04
N ASN A 90 1.18 -0.07 0.19
CA ASN A 90 2.43 -0.78 0.44
C ASN A 90 2.46 -2.16 -0.25
N ALA A 91 1.37 -2.93 -0.13
CA ALA A 91 1.23 -4.21 -0.82
C ALA A 91 1.29 -4.04 -2.34
N THR A 92 0.67 -2.99 -2.90
CA THR A 92 0.70 -2.72 -4.35
C THR A 92 2.12 -2.40 -4.83
N ALA A 93 2.89 -1.61 -4.07
CA ALA A 93 4.30 -1.35 -4.38
C ALA A 93 5.12 -2.64 -4.38
N ALA A 94 4.93 -3.50 -3.37
CA ALA A 94 5.60 -4.80 -3.27
C ALA A 94 5.20 -5.73 -4.43
N ILE A 95 3.92 -5.81 -4.78
CA ILE A 95 3.43 -6.58 -5.94
C ILE A 95 4.08 -6.09 -7.23
N ALA A 96 4.10 -4.77 -7.43
CA ALA A 96 4.69 -4.17 -8.63
C ALA A 96 6.17 -4.52 -8.76
N LEU A 97 6.93 -4.44 -7.66
CA LEU A 97 8.33 -4.85 -7.62
C LEU A 97 8.49 -6.34 -7.94
N CYS A 98 7.75 -7.22 -7.25
CA CYS A 98 7.83 -8.67 -7.44
C CYS A 98 7.50 -9.10 -8.88
N LEU A 99 6.48 -8.51 -9.50
CA LEU A 99 6.12 -8.78 -10.89
C LEU A 99 7.23 -8.35 -11.86
N ASN A 100 7.87 -7.21 -11.61
CA ASN A 100 9.00 -6.75 -12.42
C ASN A 100 10.27 -7.62 -12.24
N LEU A 101 10.39 -8.32 -11.12
CA LEU A 101 11.42 -9.33 -10.88
C LEU A 101 11.05 -10.71 -11.45
N GLY A 102 9.92 -10.84 -12.15
CA GLY A 102 9.47 -12.07 -12.80
C GLY A 102 8.77 -13.09 -11.89
N LEU A 103 8.39 -12.70 -10.67
CA LEU A 103 7.63 -13.59 -9.79
C LEU A 103 6.22 -13.82 -10.33
N LYS A 104 5.74 -15.07 -10.21
CA LYS A 104 4.39 -15.45 -10.65
C LYS A 104 3.31 -14.92 -9.72
N GLU A 105 2.17 -14.54 -10.29
CA GLU A 105 1.00 -13.99 -9.56
C GLU A 105 0.59 -14.88 -8.36
N ASN A 106 0.50 -16.18 -8.56
CA ASN A 106 0.07 -17.12 -7.51
C ASN A 106 1.01 -17.14 -6.30
N VAL A 107 2.33 -17.00 -6.53
CA VAL A 107 3.34 -16.91 -5.47
C VAL A 107 3.16 -15.63 -4.66
N ILE A 108 2.98 -14.50 -5.35
CA ILE A 108 2.78 -13.19 -4.73
C ILE A 108 1.48 -13.19 -3.88
N LYS A 109 0.37 -13.69 -4.44
CA LYS A 109 -0.92 -13.77 -3.74
C LYS A 109 -0.84 -14.67 -2.50
N LYS A 110 -0.14 -15.81 -2.59
CA LYS A 110 0.08 -16.71 -1.44
C LYS A 110 0.89 -16.02 -0.35
N ALA A 111 1.95 -15.32 -0.71
CA ALA A 111 2.78 -14.57 0.24
C ALA A 111 1.98 -13.49 0.97
N LEU A 112 1.20 -12.67 0.26
CA LEU A 112 0.37 -11.62 0.84
C LEU A 112 -0.73 -12.16 1.76
N LYS A 113 -1.37 -13.28 1.38
CA LYS A 113 -2.37 -13.95 2.22
C LYS A 113 -1.78 -14.46 3.54
N ASN A 114 -0.51 -14.87 3.55
CA ASN A 114 0.17 -15.41 4.73
C ASN A 114 0.93 -14.33 5.51
N PHE A 115 1.02 -13.11 4.98
CA PHE A 115 1.74 -12.02 5.63
C PHE A 115 0.92 -11.46 6.79
N SER A 116 1.43 -11.57 8.00
CA SER A 116 0.77 -11.13 9.24
C SER A 116 1.16 -9.71 9.69
N GLY A 117 1.89 -8.98 8.84
CA GLY A 117 2.34 -7.62 9.16
C GLY A 117 3.74 -7.59 9.79
N VAL A 118 4.12 -6.39 10.21
CA VAL A 118 5.37 -6.10 10.90
C VAL A 118 5.03 -5.67 12.32
N GLN A 119 5.87 -6.03 13.28
CA GLN A 119 5.70 -5.59 14.67
C GLN A 119 5.55 -4.07 14.77
N ARG A 120 4.73 -3.61 15.71
CA ARG A 120 4.42 -2.20 15.91
C ARG A 120 3.82 -1.50 14.68
N ARG A 121 3.06 -2.23 13.85
CA ARG A 121 2.23 -1.69 12.77
C ARG A 121 0.81 -2.19 12.98
N LEU A 122 0.02 -1.47 13.78
CA LEU A 122 -1.32 -1.82 14.25
C LEU A 122 -1.35 -3.26 14.82
N THR A 123 -0.35 -3.58 15.63
CA THR A 123 -0.20 -4.90 16.24
C THR A 123 -1.13 -5.03 17.43
N LYS A 124 -2.04 -6.01 17.39
CA LYS A 124 -2.89 -6.32 18.54
C LYS A 124 -2.03 -6.93 19.67
N VAL A 125 -1.97 -6.24 20.81
CA VAL A 125 -1.15 -6.65 21.94
C VAL A 125 -1.93 -7.58 22.88
N PHE A 126 -3.13 -7.16 23.28
CA PHE A 126 -4.02 -7.97 24.13
C PHE A 126 -5.47 -7.50 24.02
N THR A 127 -6.36 -8.26 24.68
CA THR A 127 -7.77 -7.87 24.86
C THR A 127 -8.11 -8.00 26.35
N LYS A 128 -8.75 -6.96 26.92
CA LYS A 128 -9.25 -6.96 28.30
C LYS A 128 -10.66 -6.33 28.34
N ASN A 129 -11.60 -7.01 28.96
CA ASN A 129 -12.99 -6.55 29.10
C ASN A 129 -13.62 -6.08 27.78
N LYS A 130 -13.45 -6.83 26.69
CA LYS A 130 -13.89 -6.52 25.31
C LYS A 130 -13.22 -5.28 24.70
N VAL A 131 -12.23 -4.69 25.35
CA VAL A 131 -11.38 -3.63 24.80
C VAL A 131 -10.15 -4.27 24.17
N GLU A 132 -9.88 -3.93 22.93
CA GLU A 132 -8.70 -4.40 22.20
C GLU A 132 -7.62 -3.32 22.25
N PHE A 133 -6.40 -3.73 22.55
CA PHE A 133 -5.23 -2.86 22.65
C PHE A 133 -4.29 -3.13 21.49
N TYR A 134 -3.90 -2.06 20.83
CA TYR A 134 -3.02 -2.09 19.67
C TYR A 134 -1.81 -1.20 19.89
N ASP A 135 -0.65 -1.65 19.42
CA ASP A 135 0.59 -0.86 19.36
C ASP A 135 0.89 -0.48 17.90
N ASP A 136 1.21 0.79 17.68
CA ASP A 136 1.61 1.32 16.38
C ASP A 136 2.77 2.28 16.53
N TYR A 137 3.73 2.21 15.62
CA TYR A 137 4.92 3.06 15.62
C TYR A 137 4.71 4.40 14.92
N ALA A 138 3.51 4.69 14.45
CA ALA A 138 3.21 5.94 13.75
C ALA A 138 3.53 7.15 14.66
N HIS A 139 4.40 8.00 14.19
CA HIS A 139 4.87 9.21 14.89
C HIS A 139 4.73 10.46 14.03
N HIS A 140 4.49 10.33 12.73
CA HIS A 140 4.22 11.42 11.82
C HIS A 140 2.70 11.65 11.68
N PRO A 141 2.19 12.92 11.63
CA PRO A 141 0.76 13.20 11.55
C PRO A 141 0.01 12.44 10.45
N THR A 142 0.63 12.30 9.26
CA THR A 142 0.04 11.55 8.14
C THR A 142 -0.08 10.06 8.43
N GLU A 143 0.91 9.47 9.11
CA GLU A 143 0.86 8.05 9.50
C GLU A 143 -0.22 7.83 10.56
N ILE A 144 -0.24 8.64 11.61
CA ILE A 144 -1.25 8.59 12.68
C ILE A 144 -2.65 8.69 12.08
N GLY A 145 -2.88 9.70 11.20
CA GLY A 145 -4.14 9.86 10.49
C GLY A 145 -4.56 8.62 9.71
N SER A 146 -3.64 8.06 8.92
CA SER A 146 -3.90 6.86 8.10
C SER A 146 -4.25 5.62 8.94
N VAL A 147 -3.57 5.43 10.08
CA VAL A 147 -3.85 4.33 11.02
C VAL A 147 -5.23 4.51 11.64
N LEU A 148 -5.55 5.70 12.16
CA LEU A 148 -6.84 5.99 12.78
C LEU A 148 -8.00 5.88 11.78
N GLU A 149 -7.84 6.35 10.54
CA GLU A 149 -8.80 6.15 9.46
C GLU A 149 -9.04 4.65 9.18
N GLY A 150 -7.98 3.86 9.10
CA GLY A 150 -8.06 2.42 8.90
C GLY A 150 -8.83 1.73 10.03
N VAL A 151 -8.51 2.04 11.29
CA VAL A 151 -9.21 1.50 12.47
C VAL A 151 -10.68 1.92 12.50
N LYS A 152 -10.98 3.19 12.17
CA LYS A 152 -12.36 3.72 12.12
C LYS A 152 -13.20 3.04 11.04
N ALA A 153 -12.62 2.82 9.87
CA ALA A 153 -13.31 2.15 8.75
C ALA A 153 -13.76 0.72 9.10
N VAL A 154 -12.96 0.01 9.89
CA VAL A 154 -13.25 -1.37 10.32
C VAL A 154 -14.04 -1.42 11.62
N GLY A 155 -13.75 -0.51 12.55
CA GLY A 155 -14.35 -0.46 13.89
C GLY A 155 -15.84 -0.07 13.91
N LYS A 156 -16.39 0.43 12.82
CA LYS A 156 -17.79 0.87 12.67
C LYS A 156 -18.22 1.81 13.81
N LYS A 157 -19.01 1.31 14.77
CA LYS A 157 -19.56 2.10 15.91
C LYS A 157 -18.70 1.98 17.19
N ARG A 158 -17.53 1.32 17.14
CA ARG A 158 -16.66 1.17 18.32
C ARG A 158 -16.00 2.51 18.66
N LYS A 159 -15.91 2.82 19.95
CA LYS A 159 -15.14 3.97 20.44
C LYS A 159 -13.65 3.68 20.25
N ILE A 160 -12.93 4.64 19.72
CA ILE A 160 -11.48 4.60 19.56
C ILE A 160 -10.89 5.57 20.59
N ILE A 161 -9.91 5.10 21.35
CA ILE A 161 -9.10 5.92 22.26
C ILE A 161 -7.67 5.83 21.74
N SER A 162 -7.10 6.97 21.36
CA SER A 162 -5.71 7.07 20.94
C SER A 162 -4.88 7.67 22.08
N VAL A 163 -3.77 7.00 22.41
CA VAL A 163 -2.77 7.49 23.35
C VAL A 163 -1.51 7.73 22.56
N PHE A 164 -0.98 8.92 22.63
CA PHE A 164 0.21 9.33 21.87
C PHE A 164 1.21 9.98 22.82
N GLN A 165 2.46 9.58 22.69
CA GLN A 165 3.59 10.23 23.34
C GLN A 165 4.43 10.86 22.23
N PRO A 166 4.57 12.21 22.21
CA PRO A 166 5.35 12.93 21.21
C PRO A 166 6.86 12.67 21.35
#